data_4c4d9b293dab75fb89b618db03416b2d
#
_entry.id   4c4d9b293dab75fb89b618db03416b2d
#
_cell.length_a   1.000
_cell.length_b   1.000
_cell.length_c   1.000
_cell.angle_alpha   90.00
_cell.angle_beta   90.00
_cell.angle_gamma   90.00
#
_symmetry.space_group_name_H-M   'P 1'
#
loop_
_entity.id
_entity.type
_entity.pdbx_description
1 polymer ?
#
loop_
_entity_poly.entity_id
_entity_poly.type
_entity_poly.pdbx_seq_one_letter_code
_entity_poly.pdbx_strand_id
1 'polypeptide(L)'
;MCGITAWAGKSPKHFNKLEFDTILKFNDSRGGDSVGVATDGEIYYGIDKNKSYENFIINQNYLLPQVVPTVIGHARRQSVGLANIHNAHPFGFGELDEGFHFIGCHNGTLTNHIELAKKYNVDNNVNDENNKFI
;
A
#
# COMPACT_ATOMS: atom_id res chain seq x y z
N MET A 1 5.09 -13.50 3.31
CA MET A 1 3.83 -13.16 4.01
C MET A 1 3.77 -11.65 4.16
N CYS A 2 2.69 -11.01 3.73
CA CYS A 2 2.53 -9.55 3.82
C CYS A 2 2.16 -9.12 5.24
N GLY A 3 2.31 -7.83 5.53
CA GLY A 3 1.88 -7.23 6.79
C GLY A 3 1.11 -5.94 6.56
N ILE A 4 0.01 -5.76 7.28
CA ILE A 4 -0.78 -4.53 7.30
C ILE A 4 -0.52 -3.83 8.62
N THR A 5 -0.30 -2.53 8.56
CA THR A 5 -0.19 -1.62 9.71
C THR A 5 -1.23 -0.54 9.52
N ALA A 6 -2.00 -0.22 10.55
CA ALA A 6 -2.97 0.86 10.48
C ALA A 6 -3.01 1.64 11.79
N TRP A 7 -3.28 2.92 11.67
CA TRP A 7 -3.58 3.79 12.79
C TRP A 7 -4.84 4.59 12.51
N ALA A 8 -5.69 4.74 13.52
CA ALA A 8 -6.84 5.62 13.49
C ALA A 8 -6.98 6.30 14.85
N GLY A 9 -7.24 7.58 14.87
CA GLY A 9 -7.33 8.37 16.09
C GLY A 9 -8.45 9.42 16.03
N LYS A 10 -8.62 10.16 17.12
CA LYS A 10 -9.58 11.26 17.19
C LYS A 10 -9.10 12.53 16.47
N SER A 11 -7.80 12.65 16.28
CA SER A 11 -7.17 13.81 15.63
C SER A 11 -5.82 13.38 15.07
N PRO A 12 -5.39 13.91 13.91
CA PRO A 12 -4.06 13.67 13.34
C PRO A 12 -2.92 13.94 14.32
N LYS A 13 -3.09 14.90 15.22
CA LYS A 13 -2.10 15.26 16.25
C LYS A 13 -1.72 14.12 17.21
N HIS A 14 -2.54 13.09 17.30
CA HIS A 14 -2.26 11.91 18.15
C HIS A 14 -1.45 10.84 17.42
N PHE A 15 -1.12 11.04 16.15
CA PHE A 15 -0.31 10.08 15.39
C PHE A 15 1.13 10.03 15.90
N ASN A 16 1.57 8.86 16.30
CA ASN A 16 2.97 8.62 16.65
C ASN A 16 3.69 7.93 15.49
N LYS A 17 4.41 8.73 14.70
CA LYS A 17 5.15 8.24 13.54
C LYS A 17 6.18 7.17 13.90
N LEU A 18 6.88 7.33 15.02
CA LEU A 18 7.91 6.38 15.44
C LEU A 18 7.33 5.00 15.75
N GLU A 19 6.22 4.95 16.46
CA GLU A 19 5.53 3.69 16.75
C GLU A 19 5.01 3.04 15.46
N PHE A 20 4.39 3.81 14.59
CA PHE A 20 3.87 3.33 13.31
C PHE A 20 5.00 2.76 12.43
N ASP A 21 6.09 3.51 12.27
CA ASP A 21 7.25 3.09 11.48
C ASP A 21 7.91 1.84 12.07
N THR A 22 7.95 1.71 13.40
CA THR A 22 8.47 0.52 14.06
C THR A 22 7.67 -0.72 13.71
N ILE A 23 6.34 -0.62 13.75
CA ILE A 23 5.44 -1.73 13.38
C ILE A 23 5.56 -2.03 11.88
N LEU A 24 5.63 -1.00 11.04
CA LEU A 24 5.77 -1.16 9.59
C LEU A 24 7.09 -1.87 9.24
N LYS A 25 8.20 -1.47 9.87
CA LYS A 25 9.50 -2.13 9.72
C LYS A 25 9.46 -3.59 10.16
N PHE A 26 8.80 -3.88 11.27
CA PHE A 26 8.61 -5.26 11.72
C PHE A 26 7.82 -6.08 10.70
N ASN A 27 6.77 -5.52 10.12
CA ASN A 27 6.02 -6.15 9.04
C ASN A 27 6.87 -6.36 7.78
N ASP A 28 7.76 -5.42 7.44
CA ASP A 28 8.66 -5.55 6.29
C ASP A 28 9.64 -6.72 6.43
N SER A 29 10.06 -7.05 7.64
CA SER A 29 10.88 -8.24 7.88
C SER A 29 10.20 -9.56 7.42
N ARG A 30 8.89 -9.55 7.26
CA ARG A 30 8.06 -10.65 6.73
C ARG A 30 7.76 -10.52 5.25
N GLY A 31 7.87 -9.31 4.69
CA GLY A 31 7.59 -8.96 3.30
C GLY A 31 8.87 -8.76 2.49
N GLY A 32 9.35 -7.53 2.44
CA GLY A 32 10.66 -7.17 1.89
C GLY A 32 10.70 -6.85 0.41
N ASP A 33 9.58 -6.87 -0.31
CA ASP A 33 9.55 -6.58 -1.76
C ASP A 33 9.03 -5.17 -2.07
N SER A 34 8.07 -4.70 -1.30
CA SER A 34 7.60 -3.30 -1.32
C SER A 34 6.97 -2.89 0.00
N VAL A 35 7.12 -1.63 0.32
CA VAL A 35 6.45 -0.96 1.44
C VAL A 35 5.69 0.23 0.92
N GLY A 36 4.50 0.46 1.43
CA GLY A 36 3.72 1.65 1.12
C GLY A 36 3.00 2.18 2.34
N VAL A 37 2.79 3.48 2.35
CA VAL A 37 2.02 4.20 3.37
C VAL A 37 1.07 5.16 2.69
N ALA A 38 -0.15 5.23 3.17
CA ALA A 38 -1.15 6.18 2.73
C ALA A 38 -1.67 7.02 3.89
N THR A 39 -1.78 8.32 3.66
CA THR A 39 -2.33 9.32 4.60
C THR A 39 -2.84 10.52 3.81
N ASP A 40 -3.90 11.16 4.26
CA ASP A 40 -4.48 12.39 3.68
C ASP A 40 -4.72 12.33 2.14
N GLY A 41 -5.10 11.14 1.61
CA GLY A 41 -5.34 10.97 0.18
C GLY A 41 -4.10 10.69 -0.66
N GLU A 42 -2.90 10.76 -0.09
CA GLU A 42 -1.63 10.52 -0.75
C GLU A 42 -1.11 9.10 -0.45
N ILE A 43 -0.38 8.53 -1.41
CA ILE A 43 0.23 7.22 -1.25
C ILE A 43 1.73 7.30 -1.57
N TYR A 44 2.54 6.79 -0.68
CA TYR A 44 4.00 6.77 -0.76
C TYR A 44 4.49 5.33 -0.81
N TYR A 45 5.46 5.03 -1.69
CA TYR A 45 5.99 3.67 -1.88
C TYR A 45 7.51 3.61 -1.82
N GLY A 46 8.02 2.51 -1.28
CA GLY A 46 9.39 2.05 -1.43
C GLY A 46 9.40 0.68 -2.09
N ILE A 47 10.07 0.56 -3.23
CA ILE A 47 10.16 -0.66 -4.01
C ILE A 47 11.62 -1.05 -4.11
N ASP A 48 11.98 -2.14 -3.47
CA ASP A 48 13.28 -2.76 -3.62
C ASP A 48 13.24 -4.16 -3.02
N LYS A 49 13.53 -5.15 -3.80
CA LYS A 49 13.56 -6.53 -3.32
C LYS A 49 14.60 -6.69 -2.21
N ASN A 50 14.15 -7.07 -1.01
CA ASN A 50 14.91 -7.23 0.22
C ASN A 50 15.34 -5.94 0.96
N LYS A 51 15.03 -4.74 0.44
CA LYS A 51 15.37 -3.44 1.06
C LYS A 51 14.26 -2.41 0.93
N SER A 52 13.02 -2.86 0.80
CA SER A 52 11.91 -1.97 0.53
C SER A 52 11.68 -0.93 1.63
N TYR A 53 11.85 -1.30 2.89
CA TYR A 53 11.70 -0.37 4.01
C TYR A 53 12.82 0.68 4.04
N GLU A 54 14.07 0.27 3.88
CA GLU A 54 15.20 1.18 3.81
C GLU A 54 15.05 2.15 2.65
N ASN A 55 14.67 1.66 1.48
CA ASN A 55 14.42 2.47 0.29
C ASN A 55 13.23 3.42 0.53
N PHE A 56 12.17 2.96 1.18
CA PHE A 56 11.03 3.78 1.56
C PHE A 56 11.44 4.93 2.48
N ILE A 57 12.17 4.66 3.53
CA ILE A 57 12.60 5.69 4.50
C ILE A 57 13.57 6.70 3.89
N ILE A 58 14.47 6.27 3.00
CA ILE A 58 15.44 7.15 2.35
C ILE A 58 14.78 8.04 1.30
N ASN A 59 13.88 7.49 0.49
CA ASN A 59 13.34 8.16 -0.69
C ASN A 59 11.96 8.78 -0.45
N GLN A 60 11.23 8.31 0.56
CA GLN A 60 9.86 8.73 0.83
C GLN A 60 9.76 9.31 2.25
N ASN A 61 9.91 10.63 2.34
CA ASN A 61 9.59 11.32 3.57
C ASN A 61 8.09 11.62 3.61
N TYR A 62 7.28 10.58 3.87
CA TYR A 62 5.84 10.77 3.90
C TYR A 62 5.43 11.74 5.00
N LEU A 63 4.48 12.58 4.67
CA LEU A 63 3.98 13.60 5.57
C LEU A 63 3.22 12.95 6.74
N LEU A 64 3.24 13.63 7.88
CA LEU A 64 2.34 13.30 8.97
C LEU A 64 0.90 13.60 8.55
N PRO A 65 -0.10 12.82 8.99
CA PRO A 65 -1.49 13.11 8.69
C PRO A 65 -1.85 14.51 9.21
N GLN A 66 -2.43 15.33 8.35
CA GLN A 66 -2.80 16.71 8.67
C GLN A 66 -4.32 16.87 8.79
N VAL A 67 -5.07 16.17 7.95
CA VAL A 67 -6.51 16.32 7.80
C VAL A 67 -7.24 15.08 8.31
N VAL A 68 -6.87 13.92 7.80
CA VAL A 68 -7.56 12.67 8.11
C VAL A 68 -6.84 11.94 9.24
N PRO A 69 -7.52 11.61 10.36
CA PRO A 69 -6.88 10.97 11.50
C PRO A 69 -6.70 9.46 11.27
N THR A 70 -6.21 9.09 10.09
CA THR A 70 -5.95 7.69 9.70
C THR A 70 -4.68 7.59 8.89
N VAL A 71 -3.93 6.51 9.13
CA VAL A 71 -2.76 6.11 8.33
C VAL A 71 -2.84 4.62 8.11
N ILE A 72 -2.60 4.18 6.89
CA ILE A 72 -2.52 2.76 6.55
C ILE A 72 -1.19 2.46 5.89
N GLY A 73 -0.54 1.40 6.32
CA GLY A 73 0.72 0.92 5.77
C GLY A 73 0.66 -0.56 5.41
N HIS A 74 1.45 -0.94 4.43
CA HIS A 74 1.54 -2.32 3.97
C HIS A 74 2.98 -2.67 3.61
N ALA A 75 3.45 -3.81 4.10
CA ALA A 75 4.69 -4.44 3.65
C ALA A 75 4.33 -5.70 2.84
N ARG A 76 4.70 -5.70 1.56
CA ARG A 76 4.33 -6.74 0.61
C ARG A 76 5.46 -7.76 0.43
N ARG A 77 5.08 -9.04 0.43
CA ARG A 77 5.88 -10.11 -0.16
C ARG A 77 5.19 -10.61 -1.42
N GLN A 78 5.91 -10.63 -2.50
CA GLN A 78 5.42 -11.11 -3.78
C GLN A 78 4.96 -12.57 -3.68
N SER A 79 3.71 -12.81 -4.06
CA SER A 79 3.18 -14.15 -4.29
C SER A 79 2.84 -14.34 -5.76
N VAL A 80 2.25 -13.32 -6.36
CA VAL A 80 1.88 -13.21 -7.77
C VAL A 80 2.18 -11.79 -8.23
N GLY A 81 2.54 -11.59 -9.49
CA GLY A 81 2.90 -10.30 -10.08
C GLY A 81 4.32 -9.84 -9.69
N LEU A 82 4.83 -8.82 -10.35
CA LEU A 82 6.17 -8.28 -10.10
C LEU A 82 6.20 -7.35 -8.88
N ALA A 83 7.39 -7.22 -8.26
CA ALA A 83 7.67 -6.17 -7.29
C ALA A 83 7.84 -4.83 -8.02
N ASN A 84 6.76 -4.13 -8.26
CA ASN A 84 6.73 -2.81 -8.88
C ASN A 84 5.65 -1.93 -8.23
N ILE A 85 5.61 -0.64 -8.64
CA ILE A 85 4.68 0.34 -8.06
C ILE A 85 3.21 -0.01 -8.33
N HIS A 86 2.90 -0.67 -9.45
CA HIS A 86 1.53 -1.02 -9.82
C HIS A 86 0.96 -2.14 -8.96
N ASN A 87 1.82 -2.98 -8.42
CA ASN A 87 1.46 -4.09 -7.53
C ASN A 87 1.75 -3.78 -6.05
N ALA A 88 2.28 -2.60 -5.73
CA ALA A 88 2.51 -2.19 -4.35
C ALA A 88 1.18 -1.78 -3.69
N HIS A 89 1.08 -2.01 -2.40
CA HIS A 89 -0.04 -1.56 -1.57
C HIS A 89 0.42 -0.43 -0.63
N PRO A 90 -0.50 0.43 -0.16
CA PRO A 90 -1.94 0.48 -0.46
C PRO A 90 -2.27 0.86 -1.89
N PHE A 91 -3.49 0.56 -2.35
CA PHE A 91 -4.03 1.03 -3.63
C PHE A 91 -4.95 2.22 -3.44
N GLY A 92 -4.90 3.20 -4.35
CA GLY A 92 -5.89 4.24 -4.49
C GLY A 92 -6.94 3.88 -5.55
N PHE A 93 -8.19 4.18 -5.27
CA PHE A 93 -9.33 3.95 -6.18
C PHE A 93 -10.13 5.24 -6.36
N GLY A 94 -10.42 5.56 -7.64
CA GLY A 94 -11.09 6.80 -8.01
C GLY A 94 -10.16 7.99 -7.80
N GLU A 95 -9.82 8.66 -8.89
CA GLU A 95 -9.03 9.89 -8.84
C GLU A 95 -9.97 11.08 -8.64
N LEU A 96 -9.66 11.89 -7.65
CA LEU A 96 -10.24 13.20 -7.44
C LEU A 96 -9.16 14.26 -7.62
N ASP A 97 -9.56 15.49 -7.83
CA ASP A 97 -8.65 16.64 -7.86
C ASP A 97 -7.84 16.79 -6.56
N GLU A 98 -8.32 16.21 -5.46
CA GLU A 98 -7.74 16.31 -4.11
C GLU A 98 -7.29 14.93 -3.53
N GLY A 99 -7.09 13.89 -4.37
CA GLY A 99 -6.66 12.57 -3.92
C GLY A 99 -7.61 11.43 -4.32
N PHE A 100 -7.51 10.29 -3.65
CA PHE A 100 -8.32 9.09 -3.95
C PHE A 100 -9.61 9.04 -3.13
N HIS A 101 -10.71 8.54 -3.72
CA HIS A 101 -11.96 8.29 -3.00
C HIS A 101 -11.82 7.21 -1.94
N PHE A 102 -11.06 6.16 -2.28
CA PHE A 102 -10.77 5.05 -1.39
C PHE A 102 -9.31 4.68 -1.47
N ILE A 103 -8.76 4.35 -0.32
CA ILE A 103 -7.43 3.76 -0.22
C ILE A 103 -7.58 2.46 0.56
N GLY A 104 -7.01 1.40 0.05
CA GLY A 104 -7.09 0.09 0.67
C GLY A 104 -5.86 -0.76 0.46
N CYS A 105 -5.72 -1.79 1.29
CA CYS A 105 -4.71 -2.82 1.11
C CYS A 105 -5.32 -4.20 1.34
N HIS A 106 -4.70 -5.21 0.74
CA HIS A 106 -5.14 -6.58 0.82
C HIS A 106 -3.97 -7.49 1.18
N ASN A 107 -4.18 -8.35 2.15
CA ASN A 107 -3.24 -9.40 2.50
C ASN A 107 -3.86 -10.76 2.17
N GLY A 108 -3.61 -11.24 0.96
CA GLY A 108 -4.17 -12.47 0.43
C GLY A 108 -4.00 -12.55 -1.09
N THR A 109 -4.58 -13.58 -1.70
CA THR A 109 -4.61 -13.79 -3.15
C THR A 109 -6.02 -14.13 -3.58
N LEU A 110 -6.56 -13.37 -4.53
CA LEU A 110 -7.87 -13.66 -5.14
C LEU A 110 -7.67 -14.72 -6.23
N THR A 111 -8.20 -15.91 -6.02
CA THR A 111 -8.08 -17.03 -6.97
C THR A 111 -8.94 -16.85 -8.22
N ASN A 112 -9.99 -16.06 -8.12
CA ASN A 112 -10.95 -15.79 -9.22
C ASN A 112 -10.88 -14.36 -9.75
N HIS A 113 -9.74 -13.68 -9.61
CA HIS A 113 -9.57 -12.28 -9.99
C HIS A 113 -9.91 -12.02 -11.48
N ILE A 114 -9.53 -12.93 -12.38
CA ILE A 114 -9.82 -12.82 -13.81
C ILE A 114 -11.34 -12.83 -14.07
N GLU A 115 -12.05 -13.71 -13.39
CA GLU A 115 -13.51 -13.84 -13.50
C GLU A 115 -14.23 -12.61 -12.96
N LEU A 116 -13.78 -12.11 -11.80
CA LEU A 116 -14.31 -10.88 -11.19
C LEU A 116 -14.06 -9.68 -12.09
N ALA A 117 -12.87 -9.56 -12.64
CA ALA A 117 -12.51 -8.47 -13.52
C ALA A 117 -13.40 -8.45 -14.78
N LYS A 118 -13.67 -9.59 -15.40
CA LYS A 118 -14.61 -9.71 -16.53
C LYS A 118 -16.04 -9.34 -16.12
N LYS A 119 -16.48 -9.87 -14.96
CA LYS A 119 -17.85 -9.65 -14.45
C LYS A 119 -18.15 -8.17 -14.20
N TYR A 120 -17.19 -7.42 -13.67
CA TYR A 120 -17.36 -6.02 -13.32
C TYR A 120 -16.81 -5.05 -14.37
N ASN A 121 -16.42 -5.55 -15.54
CA ASN A 121 -15.83 -4.77 -16.63
C ASN A 121 -14.68 -3.86 -16.14
N VAL A 122 -13.90 -4.37 -15.20
CA VAL A 122 -12.69 -3.73 -14.76
C VAL A 122 -11.67 -3.90 -15.87
N ASP A 123 -11.09 -2.80 -16.35
CA ASP A 123 -10.17 -2.80 -17.48
C ASP A 123 -8.99 -3.73 -17.20
N ASN A 124 -9.02 -4.87 -17.89
CA ASN A 124 -8.10 -5.96 -17.68
C ASN A 124 -7.04 -5.91 -18.77
N ASN A 125 -6.01 -5.23 -18.55
CA ASN A 125 -4.72 -5.66 -19.08
C ASN A 125 -4.23 -6.88 -18.28
N VAL A 126 -5.09 -7.91 -18.18
CA VAL A 126 -4.82 -9.17 -17.43
C VAL A 126 -3.62 -9.92 -17.97
N ASN A 127 -3.19 -9.59 -19.17
CA ASN A 127 -1.96 -10.11 -19.77
C ASN A 127 -0.74 -9.22 -19.49
N ASP A 128 -0.94 -8.11 -18.83
CA ASP A 128 0.16 -7.24 -18.44
C ASP A 128 0.63 -7.67 -17.04
N GLU A 129 1.92 -7.91 -16.90
CA GLU A 129 2.61 -8.19 -15.64
C GLU A 129 2.42 -7.07 -14.60
N ASN A 130 1.70 -6.02 -14.95
CA ASN A 130 1.37 -4.81 -14.18
C ASN A 130 0.01 -4.84 -13.49
N ASN A 131 -0.61 -5.99 -13.33
CA ASN A 131 -1.98 -6.09 -12.85
C ASN A 131 -2.14 -5.57 -11.41
N LYS A 132 -2.92 -4.48 -11.24
CA LYS A 132 -3.16 -3.78 -9.98
C LYS A 132 -4.04 -4.53 -8.96
N PHE A 133 -4.53 -5.74 -9.29
CA PHE A 133 -5.58 -6.41 -8.51
C PHE A 133 -5.17 -7.75 -7.88
N ILE A 134 -3.87 -8.01 -7.76
CA ILE A 134 -3.41 -9.27 -7.17
C ILE A 134 -2.70 -9.00 -5.85
#